data_04b32c4582276e64bdc60edf186825c9
#
_entry.id   04b32c4582276e64bdc60edf186825c9
#
_cell.length_a   1.000
_cell.length_b   1.000
_cell.length_c   1.000
_cell.angle_alpha   90.00
_cell.angle_beta   90.00
_cell.angle_gamma   90.00
#
_symmetry.space_group_name_H-M   'P 1'
#
loop_
_entity.id
_entity.type
_entity.pdbx_description
1 polymer ?
#
loop_
_entity_poly.entity_id
_entity_poly.type
_entity_poly.pdbx_seq_one_letter_code
_entity_poly.pdbx_strand_id
1 'polypeptide(L)'
;MLQNSGVIVDHLGERLLAFWNTPPEIHDHASMAVKCAMNIQDDLAAAGQEWEAMLERPLQAGIGIATGPAHVGNRGSPQRIKYGPHEGSVNLAVRLEQLAKRLAMPIVISELTAEHMSIDFLSRRICKVRVKGFCQALNIYEPLAENSEMDNPGFQELLKQFSNEVAL
;
A
#
# COMPACT_ATOMS: atom_id res chain seq x y z
N MET A 1 -9.70 4.71 6.09
CA MET A 1 -10.18 3.74 5.06
C MET A 1 -11.57 4.07 4.55
N LEU A 2 -12.58 4.16 5.39
CA LEU A 2 -13.96 4.48 4.96
C LEU A 2 -14.06 5.85 4.27
N GLN A 3 -13.29 6.85 4.70
CA GLN A 3 -13.23 8.18 4.07
C GLN A 3 -12.66 8.14 2.64
N ASN A 4 -11.88 7.12 2.30
CA ASN A 4 -11.28 6.92 0.97
C ASN A 4 -11.98 5.81 0.18
N SER A 5 -13.27 5.57 0.44
CA SER A 5 -14.10 4.59 -0.28
C SER A 5 -13.56 3.15 -0.29
N GLY A 6 -12.71 2.79 0.65
CA GLY A 6 -12.18 1.44 0.80
C GLY A 6 -13.14 0.53 1.57
N VAL A 7 -13.26 -0.72 1.14
CA VAL A 7 -14.06 -1.76 1.82
C VAL A 7 -13.13 -2.67 2.62
N ILE A 8 -13.35 -2.73 3.92
CA ILE A 8 -12.62 -3.64 4.82
C ILE A 8 -13.25 -5.03 4.73
N VAL A 9 -12.44 -6.04 4.41
CA VAL A 9 -12.90 -7.43 4.26
C VAL A 9 -12.80 -8.20 5.56
N ASP A 10 -11.64 -8.11 6.20
CA ASP A 10 -11.33 -8.98 7.33
C ASP A 10 -10.19 -8.45 8.19
N HIS A 11 -10.26 -8.81 9.46
CA HIS A 11 -9.17 -8.72 10.40
C HIS A 11 -8.57 -10.13 10.57
N LEU A 12 -7.35 -10.33 10.07
CA LEU A 12 -6.60 -11.59 10.18
C LEU A 12 -5.50 -11.44 11.23
N GLY A 13 -5.89 -11.49 12.50
CA GLY A 13 -5.00 -11.18 13.60
C GLY A 13 -4.61 -9.69 13.58
N GLU A 14 -3.34 -9.39 13.46
CA GLU A 14 -2.81 -8.02 13.33
C GLU A 14 -2.87 -7.44 11.90
N ARG A 15 -3.38 -8.20 10.93
CA ARG A 15 -3.47 -7.78 9.53
C ARG A 15 -4.87 -7.32 9.19
N LEU A 16 -4.95 -6.29 8.37
CA LEU A 16 -6.18 -5.78 7.78
C LEU A 16 -6.11 -5.97 6.27
N LEU A 17 -7.18 -6.52 5.67
CA LEU A 17 -7.37 -6.57 4.23
C LEU A 17 -8.47 -5.60 3.84
N ALA A 18 -8.16 -4.71 2.91
CA ALA A 18 -9.12 -3.80 2.31
C ALA A 18 -9.01 -3.84 0.79
N PHE A 19 -10.07 -3.44 0.09
CA PHE A 19 -10.08 -3.35 -1.37
C PHE A 19 -10.92 -2.17 -1.84
N TRP A 20 -10.71 -1.78 -3.08
CA TRP A 20 -11.37 -0.67 -3.77
C TRP A 20 -11.97 -1.18 -5.08
N ASN A 21 -12.82 -0.34 -5.70
CA ASN A 21 -13.39 -0.55 -7.03
C ASN A 21 -14.47 -1.63 -7.10
N THR A 22 -15.12 -1.98 -5.99
CA THR A 22 -16.29 -2.85 -6.07
C THR A 22 -17.10 -2.86 -4.77
N PRO A 23 -18.43 -2.98 -4.86
CA PRO A 23 -19.26 -1.98 -5.52
C PRO A 23 -19.25 -0.69 -4.73
N PRO A 24 -19.20 0.49 -5.33
CA PRO A 24 -19.28 0.84 -6.74
C PRO A 24 -17.95 0.84 -7.47
N GLU A 25 -17.98 0.94 -8.82
CA GLU A 25 -16.78 1.15 -9.62
C GLU A 25 -16.16 2.52 -9.35
N ILE A 26 -14.84 2.54 -9.17
CA ILE A 26 -14.05 3.73 -8.83
C ILE A 26 -12.89 3.83 -9.81
N HIS A 27 -12.92 4.82 -10.70
CA HIS A 27 -11.87 4.98 -11.72
C HIS A 27 -10.49 5.19 -11.14
N ASP A 28 -10.37 5.98 -10.07
CA ASP A 28 -9.10 6.32 -9.41
C ASP A 28 -8.83 5.46 -8.16
N HIS A 29 -9.22 4.19 -8.22
CA HIS A 29 -9.11 3.26 -7.10
C HIS A 29 -7.67 3.05 -6.61
N ALA A 30 -6.68 3.08 -7.53
CA ALA A 30 -5.28 2.91 -7.19
C ALA A 30 -4.75 4.08 -6.36
N SER A 31 -5.01 5.32 -6.78
CA SER A 31 -4.65 6.54 -6.04
C SER A 31 -5.35 6.60 -4.69
N MET A 32 -6.64 6.24 -4.63
CA MET A 32 -7.38 6.20 -3.37
C MET A 32 -6.81 5.19 -2.37
N ALA A 33 -6.38 4.03 -2.85
CA ALA A 33 -5.72 3.03 -2.02
C ALA A 33 -4.36 3.52 -1.49
N VAL A 34 -3.56 4.16 -2.35
CA VAL A 34 -2.27 4.73 -1.97
C VAL A 34 -2.44 5.88 -0.99
N LYS A 35 -3.34 6.83 -1.26
CA LYS A 35 -3.66 7.92 -0.34
C LYS A 35 -4.12 7.42 1.03
N CYS A 36 -4.96 6.40 1.05
CA CYS A 36 -5.37 5.75 2.29
C CYS A 36 -4.18 5.16 3.05
N ALA A 37 -3.25 4.53 2.35
CA ALA A 37 -2.06 3.94 2.96
C ALA A 37 -1.13 5.01 3.54
N MET A 38 -0.94 6.14 2.84
CA MET A 38 -0.15 7.28 3.33
C MET A 38 -0.78 7.87 4.60
N ASN A 39 -2.09 8.13 4.59
CA ASN A 39 -2.81 8.62 5.77
C ASN A 39 -2.68 7.67 6.98
N ILE A 40 -2.68 6.35 6.75
CA ILE A 40 -2.47 5.37 7.83
C ILE A 40 -1.06 5.48 8.41
N GLN A 41 -0.03 5.71 7.60
CA GLN A 41 1.33 5.91 8.10
C GLN A 41 1.44 7.18 8.93
N ASP A 42 0.80 8.26 8.49
CA ASP A 42 0.76 9.53 9.24
C ASP A 42 0.03 9.38 10.58
N ASP A 43 -1.13 8.71 10.57
CA ASP A 43 -1.89 8.40 11.79
C ASP A 43 -1.08 7.52 12.76
N LEU A 44 -0.34 6.54 12.24
CA LEU A 44 0.53 5.68 13.05
C LEU A 44 1.72 6.45 13.62
N ALA A 45 2.31 7.37 12.85
CA ALA A 45 3.39 8.21 13.33
C ALA A 45 2.92 9.15 14.46
N ALA A 46 1.73 9.76 14.28
CA ALA A 46 1.11 10.60 15.30
C ALA A 46 0.77 9.81 16.58
N ALA A 47 0.12 8.64 16.42
CA ALA A 47 -0.21 7.76 17.54
C ALA A 47 1.07 7.23 18.22
N GLY A 48 2.12 6.93 17.45
CA GLY A 48 3.39 6.47 17.97
C GLY A 48 4.00 7.43 18.98
N GLN A 49 3.91 8.74 18.75
CA GLN A 49 4.40 9.76 19.70
C GLN A 49 3.67 9.71 21.04
N GLU A 50 2.36 9.46 21.05
CA GLU A 50 1.58 9.35 22.27
C GLU A 50 1.89 8.07 23.07
N TRP A 51 2.22 6.99 22.38
CA TRP A 51 2.42 5.66 22.97
C TRP A 51 3.90 5.30 23.17
N GLU A 52 4.83 6.15 22.73
CA GLU A 52 6.27 5.90 22.77
C GLU A 52 6.77 5.63 24.19
N ALA A 53 6.15 6.26 25.19
CA ALA A 53 6.45 6.01 26.62
C ALA A 53 5.98 4.63 27.13
N MET A 54 5.04 3.97 26.44
CA MET A 54 4.46 2.68 26.81
C MET A 54 4.96 1.53 25.93
N LEU A 55 5.39 1.84 24.69
CA LEU A 55 5.89 0.88 23.73
C LEU A 55 7.42 0.98 23.68
N GLU A 56 8.12 -0.10 23.97
CA GLU A 56 9.60 -0.15 23.89
C GLU A 56 10.14 0.02 22.45
N ARG A 57 9.27 0.20 21.46
CA ARG A 57 9.61 0.35 20.04
C ARG A 57 8.51 1.13 19.30
N PRO A 58 8.87 1.85 18.22
CA PRO A 58 7.90 2.63 17.45
C PRO A 58 6.82 1.76 16.82
N LEU A 59 5.61 2.30 16.76
CA LEU A 59 4.48 1.66 16.09
C LEU A 59 4.72 1.69 14.58
N GLN A 60 4.82 0.53 13.94
CA GLN A 60 5.09 0.43 12.51
C GLN A 60 4.15 -0.58 11.85
N ALA A 61 3.63 -0.22 10.67
CA ALA A 61 2.88 -1.12 9.82
C ALA A 61 3.50 -1.18 8.42
N GLY A 62 3.72 -2.36 7.90
CA GLY A 62 4.04 -2.54 6.49
C GLY A 62 2.77 -2.66 5.67
N ILE A 63 2.65 -1.90 4.58
CA ILE A 63 1.49 -1.91 3.70
C ILE A 63 1.90 -2.38 2.31
N GLY A 64 1.15 -3.35 1.76
CA GLY A 64 1.32 -3.83 0.39
C GLY A 64 0.07 -3.55 -0.44
N ILE A 65 0.21 -2.89 -1.60
CA ILE A 65 -0.90 -2.57 -2.49
C ILE A 65 -0.67 -3.22 -3.85
N ALA A 66 -1.67 -3.93 -4.34
CA ALA A 66 -1.63 -4.55 -5.66
C ALA A 66 -2.92 -4.26 -6.43
N THR A 67 -2.77 -3.77 -7.64
CA THR A 67 -3.86 -3.59 -8.61
C THR A 67 -3.85 -4.77 -9.57
N GLY A 68 -5.03 -5.24 -9.95
CA GLY A 68 -5.19 -6.30 -10.93
C GLY A 68 -6.49 -7.07 -10.79
N PRO A 69 -6.75 -8.03 -11.67
CA PRO A 69 -7.94 -8.86 -11.62
C PRO A 69 -8.07 -9.58 -10.27
N ALA A 70 -9.27 -9.57 -9.72
CA ALA A 70 -9.63 -10.32 -8.53
C ALA A 70 -11.06 -10.85 -8.66
N HIS A 71 -11.28 -12.06 -8.18
CA HIS A 71 -12.62 -12.56 -8.02
C HIS A 71 -13.22 -11.99 -6.73
N VAL A 72 -14.34 -11.28 -6.83
CA VAL A 72 -15.03 -10.71 -5.67
C VAL A 72 -16.35 -11.45 -5.46
N GLY A 73 -16.54 -11.98 -4.27
CA GLY A 73 -17.73 -12.74 -3.97
C GLY A 73 -17.76 -13.27 -2.54
N ASN A 74 -18.80 -14.04 -2.27
CA ASN A 74 -18.97 -14.72 -1.00
C ASN A 74 -18.05 -15.94 -0.92
N ARG A 75 -17.28 -16.06 0.16
CA ARG A 75 -16.43 -17.21 0.44
C ARG A 75 -16.63 -17.69 1.88
N GLY A 76 -16.56 -18.98 2.07
CA GLY A 76 -16.62 -19.60 3.39
C GLY A 76 -17.61 -20.75 3.45
N SER A 77 -17.91 -21.21 4.66
CA SER A 77 -18.94 -22.19 4.93
C SER A 77 -20.32 -21.52 5.09
N PRO A 78 -21.44 -22.28 5.02
CA PRO A 78 -22.77 -21.72 5.27
C PRO A 78 -22.91 -20.98 6.61
N GLN A 79 -22.08 -21.34 7.59
CA GLN A 79 -22.07 -20.73 8.93
C GLN A 79 -21.17 -19.49 9.04
N ARG A 80 -20.24 -19.30 8.08
CA ARG A 80 -19.29 -18.17 8.11
C ARG A 80 -18.96 -17.72 6.70
N ILE A 81 -19.81 -16.86 6.16
CA ILE A 81 -19.65 -16.26 4.83
C ILE A 81 -18.90 -14.94 4.99
N LYS A 82 -17.86 -14.73 4.18
CA LYS A 82 -17.15 -13.47 4.03
C LYS A 82 -17.25 -13.03 2.59
N TYR A 83 -17.61 -11.77 2.38
CA TYR A 83 -17.58 -11.13 1.08
C TYR A 83 -16.25 -10.40 0.88
N GLY A 84 -15.61 -10.61 -0.26
CA GLY A 84 -14.37 -9.91 -0.58
C GLY A 84 -13.63 -10.49 -1.78
N PRO A 85 -12.51 -9.88 -2.15
CA PRO A 85 -11.66 -10.37 -3.22
C PRO A 85 -10.84 -11.58 -2.77
N HIS A 86 -10.55 -12.45 -3.71
CA HIS A 86 -9.67 -13.61 -3.52
C HIS A 86 -8.85 -13.88 -4.77
N GLU A 87 -7.72 -14.58 -4.58
CA GLU A 87 -6.75 -14.93 -5.62
C GLU A 87 -6.00 -13.72 -6.24
N GLY A 88 -5.19 -13.95 -7.24
CA GLY A 88 -4.51 -12.95 -8.05
C GLY A 88 -3.87 -11.81 -7.25
N SER A 89 -4.42 -10.62 -7.39
CA SER A 89 -3.92 -9.39 -6.77
C SER A 89 -3.93 -9.41 -5.24
N VAL A 90 -4.86 -10.14 -4.61
CA VAL A 90 -4.88 -10.29 -3.14
C VAL A 90 -3.63 -11.00 -2.64
N ASN A 91 -3.25 -12.10 -3.29
CA ASN A 91 -2.03 -12.83 -2.94
C ASN A 91 -0.78 -11.97 -3.16
N LEU A 92 -0.78 -11.15 -4.21
CA LEU A 92 0.31 -10.21 -4.47
C LEU A 92 0.38 -9.15 -3.37
N ALA A 93 -0.73 -8.52 -2.99
CA ALA A 93 -0.76 -7.52 -1.92
C ALA A 93 -0.20 -8.07 -0.59
N VAL A 94 -0.57 -9.29 -0.21
CA VAL A 94 0.00 -9.96 0.97
C VAL A 94 1.52 -10.15 0.85
N ARG A 95 2.04 -10.47 -0.33
CA ARG A 95 3.48 -10.62 -0.54
C ARG A 95 4.21 -9.28 -0.51
N LEU A 96 3.60 -8.23 -1.06
CA LEU A 96 4.15 -6.87 -1.00
C LEU A 96 4.19 -6.35 0.45
N GLU A 97 3.17 -6.63 1.26
CA GLU A 97 3.19 -6.32 2.71
C GLU A 97 4.36 -7.03 3.42
N GLN A 98 4.60 -8.30 3.12
CA GLN A 98 5.74 -9.03 3.68
C GLN A 98 7.09 -8.46 3.22
N LEU A 99 7.16 -7.97 1.97
CA LEU A 99 8.35 -7.29 1.44
C LEU A 99 8.55 -5.92 2.09
N ALA A 100 7.48 -5.15 2.28
CA ALA A 100 7.52 -3.87 2.99
C ALA A 100 8.20 -4.03 4.37
N LYS A 101 7.77 -5.02 5.15
CA LYS A 101 8.39 -5.34 6.45
C LYS A 101 9.86 -5.74 6.33
N ARG A 102 10.23 -6.55 5.34
CA ARG A 102 11.62 -6.99 5.13
C ARG A 102 12.57 -5.88 4.69
N LEU A 103 12.05 -4.96 3.88
CA LEU A 103 12.80 -3.83 3.36
C LEU A 103 12.79 -2.63 4.32
N ALA A 104 12.10 -2.74 5.45
CA ALA A 104 11.84 -1.63 6.38
C ALA A 104 11.21 -0.42 5.69
N MET A 105 10.32 -0.68 4.71
CA MET A 105 9.60 0.34 3.97
C MET A 105 8.16 0.42 4.45
N PRO A 106 7.59 1.62 4.59
CA PRO A 106 6.22 1.76 5.07
C PRO A 106 5.19 1.23 4.07
N ILE A 107 5.39 1.50 2.77
CA ILE A 107 4.44 1.15 1.72
C ILE A 107 5.20 0.58 0.52
N VAL A 108 4.75 -0.56 0.00
CA VAL A 108 5.24 -1.15 -1.26
C VAL A 108 4.05 -1.42 -2.18
N ILE A 109 4.16 -0.94 -3.41
CA ILE A 109 3.10 -1.08 -4.42
C ILE A 109 3.58 -1.88 -5.63
N SER A 110 2.64 -2.53 -6.32
CA SER A 110 2.91 -3.24 -7.57
C SER A 110 3.10 -2.26 -8.74
N GLU A 111 3.73 -2.73 -9.82
CA GLU A 111 3.88 -2.00 -11.08
C GLU A 111 2.53 -1.54 -11.62
N LEU A 112 1.54 -2.43 -11.70
CA LEU A 112 0.18 -2.07 -12.12
C LEU A 112 -0.47 -1.03 -11.21
N THR A 113 -0.20 -1.03 -9.91
CA THR A 113 -0.69 0.03 -9.03
C THR A 113 -0.05 1.37 -9.40
N ALA A 114 1.28 1.40 -9.62
CA ALA A 114 1.98 2.62 -10.02
C ALA A 114 1.50 3.15 -11.37
N GLU A 115 1.18 2.28 -12.33
CA GLU A 115 0.65 2.64 -13.65
C GLU A 115 -0.79 3.17 -13.61
N HIS A 116 -1.60 2.73 -12.64
CA HIS A 116 -3.01 3.14 -12.49
C HIS A 116 -3.21 4.31 -11.52
N MET A 117 -2.15 4.75 -10.85
CA MET A 117 -2.23 5.99 -10.05
C MET A 117 -2.39 7.20 -10.97
N SER A 118 -3.10 8.21 -10.48
CA SER A 118 -3.17 9.50 -11.16
C SER A 118 -1.78 10.17 -11.23
N ILE A 119 -1.61 11.09 -12.16
CA ILE A 119 -0.38 11.88 -12.32
C ILE A 119 -0.05 12.72 -11.06
N ASP A 120 -1.01 12.85 -10.16
CA ASP A 120 -0.84 13.60 -8.92
C ASP A 120 -0.02 12.84 -7.87
N PHE A 121 0.34 11.59 -8.13
CA PHE A 121 1.16 10.79 -7.23
C PHE A 121 2.54 10.50 -7.81
N LEU A 122 3.56 10.79 -7.03
CA LEU A 122 4.94 10.42 -7.35
C LEU A 122 5.28 9.06 -6.74
N SER A 123 5.91 8.19 -7.52
CA SER A 123 6.45 6.92 -7.04
C SER A 123 7.85 6.66 -7.59
N ARG A 124 8.68 5.95 -6.83
CA ARG A 124 9.99 5.49 -7.29
C ARG A 124 10.04 3.98 -7.42
N ARG A 125 10.71 3.48 -8.44
CA ARG A 125 11.00 2.06 -8.57
C ARG A 125 12.08 1.66 -7.56
N ILE A 126 11.79 0.62 -6.76
CA ILE A 126 12.73 0.09 -5.78
C ILE A 126 13.65 -0.94 -6.43
N CYS A 127 13.07 -2.05 -6.88
CA CYS A 127 13.81 -3.16 -7.50
C CYS A 127 12.86 -4.10 -8.25
N LYS A 128 13.44 -5.13 -8.85
CA LYS A 128 12.70 -6.23 -9.46
C LYS A 128 12.79 -7.46 -8.57
N VAL A 129 11.65 -8.01 -8.16
CA VAL A 129 11.57 -9.14 -7.23
C VAL A 129 10.86 -10.33 -7.84
N ARG A 130 11.29 -11.53 -7.49
CA ARG A 130 10.55 -12.76 -7.79
C ARG A 130 9.68 -13.11 -6.60
N VAL A 131 8.37 -13.06 -6.80
CA VAL A 131 7.36 -13.31 -5.77
C VAL A 131 6.89 -14.76 -5.89
N LYS A 132 6.83 -15.49 -4.77
CA LYS A 132 6.36 -16.88 -4.76
C LYS A 132 4.91 -16.95 -5.28
N GLY A 133 4.68 -17.80 -6.29
CA GLY A 133 3.37 -17.96 -6.95
C GLY A 133 3.20 -17.11 -8.21
N PHE A 134 4.21 -16.32 -8.59
CA PHE A 134 4.23 -15.55 -9.84
C PHE A 134 5.36 -16.06 -10.74
N CYS A 135 5.02 -16.32 -12.02
CA CYS A 135 5.98 -16.88 -12.99
C CYS A 135 7.07 -15.88 -13.37
N GLN A 136 6.74 -14.59 -13.39
CA GLN A 136 7.64 -13.51 -13.78
C GLN A 136 8.09 -12.69 -12.58
N ALA A 137 9.28 -12.11 -12.69
CA ALA A 137 9.74 -11.13 -11.72
C ALA A 137 9.01 -9.80 -11.96
N LEU A 138 8.56 -9.17 -10.90
CA LEU A 138 7.75 -7.96 -10.90
C LEU A 138 8.58 -6.77 -10.42
N ASN A 139 8.40 -5.61 -11.04
CA ASN A 139 8.91 -4.37 -10.49
C ASN A 139 8.03 -3.97 -9.30
N ILE A 140 8.67 -3.46 -8.25
CA ILE A 140 8.01 -2.91 -7.08
C ILE A 140 8.40 -1.45 -6.91
N TYR A 141 7.46 -0.68 -6.38
CA TYR A 141 7.58 0.76 -6.25
C TYR A 141 7.23 1.20 -4.82
N GLU A 142 7.72 2.37 -4.46
CA GLU A 142 7.35 3.10 -3.25
C GLU A 142 6.63 4.39 -3.66
N PRO A 143 5.43 4.66 -3.15
CA PRO A 143 4.81 5.97 -3.30
C PRO A 143 5.52 6.97 -2.39
N LEU A 144 5.85 8.15 -2.91
CA LEU A 144 6.63 9.16 -2.19
C LEU A 144 5.77 10.30 -1.65
N ALA A 145 4.92 10.88 -2.49
CA ALA A 145 4.07 12.01 -2.13
C ALA A 145 2.93 12.22 -3.15
N GLU A 146 1.93 12.98 -2.76
CA GLU A 146 0.97 13.62 -3.66
C GLU A 146 1.58 14.93 -4.20
N ASN A 147 1.34 15.26 -5.48
CA ASN A 147 1.93 16.47 -6.12
C ASN A 147 1.61 17.78 -5.39
N SER A 148 0.51 17.83 -4.65
CA SER A 148 0.19 18.97 -3.79
C SER A 148 1.25 19.24 -2.70
N GLU A 149 2.07 18.26 -2.37
CA GLU A 149 3.17 18.36 -1.40
C GLU A 149 4.52 18.69 -2.08
N MET A 150 4.60 18.63 -3.42
CA MET A 150 5.84 18.90 -4.16
C MET A 150 6.34 20.35 -4.03
N ASP A 151 5.45 21.29 -3.74
CA ASP A 151 5.81 22.69 -3.47
C ASP A 151 6.35 22.91 -2.04
N ASN A 152 6.35 21.88 -1.21
CA ASN A 152 6.94 21.94 0.12
C ASN A 152 8.47 21.96 0.01
N PRO A 153 9.15 23.00 0.54
CA PRO A 153 10.62 23.11 0.47
C PRO A 153 11.36 21.90 1.06
N GLY A 154 10.81 21.28 2.12
CA GLY A 154 11.37 20.09 2.74
C GLY A 154 11.34 18.87 1.82
N PHE A 155 10.28 18.74 1.01
CA PHE A 155 10.16 17.65 0.05
C PHE A 155 11.11 17.82 -1.14
N GLN A 156 11.29 19.05 -1.62
CA GLN A 156 12.28 19.38 -2.66
C GLN A 156 13.73 19.07 -2.24
N GLU A 157 14.05 19.29 -0.97
CA GLU A 157 15.36 18.95 -0.42
C GLU A 157 15.59 17.44 -0.33
N LEU A 158 14.55 16.68 0.08
CA LEU A 158 14.54 15.22 0.06
C LEU A 158 14.76 14.67 -1.35
N LEU A 159 14.06 15.19 -2.36
CA LEU A 159 14.24 14.78 -3.76
C LEU A 159 15.66 15.02 -4.26
N LYS A 160 16.29 16.13 -3.87
CA LYS A 160 17.69 16.41 -4.21
C LYS A 160 18.66 15.43 -3.57
N GLN A 161 18.45 15.08 -2.30
CA GLN A 161 19.27 14.10 -1.60
C GLN A 161 19.18 12.73 -2.28
N PHE A 162 17.97 12.26 -2.63
CA PHE A 162 17.78 11.00 -3.34
C PHE A 162 18.35 11.00 -4.76
N SER A 163 18.30 12.12 -5.48
CA SER A 163 18.89 12.22 -6.82
C SER A 163 20.41 12.11 -6.80
N ASN A 164 21.05 12.55 -5.72
CA ASN A 164 22.50 12.47 -5.55
C ASN A 164 22.97 11.07 -5.13
N GLU A 165 22.14 10.27 -4.46
CA GLU A 165 22.47 8.89 -4.06
C GLU A 165 22.31 7.87 -5.19
N VAL A 166 21.52 8.17 -6.22
CA VAL A 166 21.30 7.28 -7.38
C VAL A 166 22.30 7.50 -8.52
N ALA A 167 23.19 8.49 -8.40
CA ALA A 167 24.20 8.83 -9.40
C ALA A 167 25.58 8.14 -9.15
N LEU A 168 25.62 6.99 -8.45
CA LEU A 168 26.80 6.14 -8.28
C LEU A 168 26.66 4.82 -9.03
#